data_ec234fb8dd14b2e5ed22b17b3ea16b44
#
_entry.id   ec234fb8dd14b2e5ed22b17b3ea16b44
#
_cell.length_a   1.000
_cell.length_b   1.000
_cell.length_c   1.000
_cell.angle_alpha   90.00
_cell.angle_beta   90.00
_cell.angle_gamma   90.00
#
_symmetry.space_group_name_H-M   'P 1'
#
loop_
_entity.id
_entity.type
_entity.pdbx_description
1 polymer ?
#
loop_
_entity_poly.entity_id
_entity_poly.type
_entity_poly.pdbx_seq_one_letter_code
_entity_poly.pdbx_strand_id
1 'polypeptide(L)'
;FPLGRVVEEVGGLPYYKLSHPDGVTADGGLTLFSNLEEGETLTLMQGTIDSLVSRAGRVTEAAVEAGDFKSEQLIGGLAIYCAGCMLTVQPKMDEVSGYIREALNDQPFVGVFTFGEQGCFIANDNAHGNLMISIVAFSNQPI
;
A
#
# COMPACT_ATOMS: atom_id res chain seq x y z
N PHE A 1 -5.81 -13.71 5.47
CA PHE A 1 -4.48 -14.15 4.98
C PHE A 1 -4.43 -13.98 3.47
N PRO A 2 -3.87 -12.88 2.93
CA PRO A 2 -3.69 -12.72 1.48
C PRO A 2 -2.55 -13.61 0.96
N LEU A 3 -2.55 -13.81 -0.35
CA LEU A 3 -1.46 -14.44 -1.07
C LEU A 3 -0.53 -13.34 -1.61
N GLY A 4 0.77 -13.47 -1.33
CA GLY A 4 1.79 -12.53 -1.79
C GLY A 4 2.66 -13.19 -2.86
N ARG A 5 2.92 -12.47 -3.95
CA ARG A 5 3.98 -12.82 -4.90
C ARG A 5 5.06 -11.76 -4.87
N VAL A 6 6.30 -12.19 -4.93
CA VAL A 6 7.44 -11.27 -5.00
C VAL A 6 7.42 -10.59 -6.37
N VAL A 7 7.41 -9.27 -6.39
CA VAL A 7 7.50 -8.48 -7.63
C VAL A 7 8.87 -7.83 -7.79
N GLU A 8 9.59 -7.66 -6.67
CA GLU A 8 10.91 -7.02 -6.66
C GLU A 8 11.66 -7.39 -5.39
N GLU A 9 12.97 -7.26 -5.41
CA GLU A 9 13.84 -7.32 -4.22
C GLU A 9 14.67 -6.05 -4.13
N VAL A 10 14.59 -5.37 -2.98
CA VAL A 10 15.36 -4.14 -2.70
C VAL A 10 16.17 -4.34 -1.43
N GLY A 11 17.47 -4.23 -1.54
CA GLY A 11 18.37 -4.44 -0.40
C GLY A 11 18.29 -5.86 0.19
N GLY A 12 17.91 -6.88 -0.60
CA GLY A 12 17.72 -8.26 -0.15
C GLY A 12 16.38 -8.50 0.56
N LEU A 13 15.47 -7.53 0.54
CA LEU A 13 14.11 -7.66 1.09
C LEU A 13 13.11 -7.80 -0.05
N PRO A 14 12.24 -8.82 -0.01
CA PRO A 14 11.23 -9.02 -1.04
C PRO A 14 10.07 -8.04 -0.88
N TYR A 15 9.66 -7.43 -1.99
CA TYR A 15 8.44 -6.64 -2.11
C TYR A 15 7.33 -7.50 -2.68
N TYR A 16 6.20 -7.53 -1.97
CA TYR A 16 5.08 -8.39 -2.31
C TYR A 16 3.92 -7.60 -2.92
N LYS A 17 3.43 -8.07 -4.05
CA LYS A 17 2.10 -7.74 -4.53
C LYS A 17 1.11 -8.74 -3.93
N LEU A 18 0.02 -8.23 -3.36
CA LEU A 18 -0.97 -9.04 -2.66
C LEU A 18 -2.18 -9.33 -3.54
N SER A 19 -2.66 -10.58 -3.46
CA SER A 19 -3.95 -11.02 -3.99
C SER A 19 -4.80 -11.54 -2.83
N HIS A 20 -5.97 -10.93 -2.64
CA HIS A 20 -6.84 -11.28 -1.52
C HIS A 20 -7.88 -12.30 -1.97
N PRO A 21 -8.07 -13.41 -1.22
CA PRO A 21 -9.16 -14.34 -1.47
C PRO A 21 -10.53 -13.65 -1.31
N ASP A 22 -11.40 -13.87 -2.29
CA ASP A 22 -12.79 -13.39 -2.33
C ASP A 22 -13.76 -14.47 -1.88
N GLY A 23 -13.58 -15.70 -2.38
CA GLY A 23 -14.50 -16.78 -2.10
C GLY A 23 -13.92 -18.16 -2.42
N VAL A 24 -14.74 -19.18 -2.17
CA VAL A 24 -14.45 -20.59 -2.47
C VAL A 24 -15.47 -21.08 -3.50
N THR A 25 -15.00 -21.65 -4.59
CA THR A 25 -15.84 -22.24 -5.62
C THR A 25 -16.40 -23.60 -5.18
N ALA A 26 -17.45 -24.09 -5.86
CA ALA A 26 -18.11 -25.35 -5.52
C ALA A 26 -17.19 -26.58 -5.64
N ASP A 27 -16.15 -26.50 -6.47
CA ASP A 27 -15.14 -27.53 -6.67
C ASP A 27 -13.90 -27.38 -5.77
N GLY A 28 -13.94 -26.43 -4.82
CA GLY A 28 -12.87 -26.19 -3.84
C GLY A 28 -11.77 -25.26 -4.29
N GLY A 29 -11.92 -24.58 -5.44
CA GLY A 29 -11.01 -23.53 -5.88
C GLY A 29 -11.19 -22.24 -5.09
N LEU A 30 -10.25 -21.30 -5.24
CA LEU A 30 -10.32 -19.94 -4.66
C LEU A 30 -10.57 -18.93 -5.77
N THR A 31 -11.52 -18.01 -5.53
CA THR A 31 -11.63 -16.76 -6.28
C THR A 31 -10.82 -15.67 -5.59
N LEU A 32 -10.22 -14.76 -6.36
CA LEU A 32 -9.35 -13.71 -5.87
C LEU A 32 -9.77 -12.37 -6.46
N PHE A 33 -9.51 -11.28 -5.73
CA PHE A 33 -9.77 -9.91 -6.20
C PHE A 33 -8.74 -9.41 -7.21
N SER A 34 -7.64 -10.13 -7.43
CA SER A 34 -6.64 -9.82 -8.46
C SER A 34 -6.12 -11.09 -9.10
N ASN A 35 -5.69 -10.97 -10.36
CA ASN A 35 -5.24 -12.11 -11.15
C ASN A 35 -3.90 -12.66 -10.66
N LEU A 36 -3.77 -13.98 -10.77
CA LEU A 36 -2.52 -14.73 -10.65
C LEU A 36 -2.27 -15.50 -11.95
N GLU A 37 -1.01 -15.73 -12.25
CA GLU A 37 -0.61 -16.53 -13.41
C GLU A 37 -0.27 -17.94 -12.98
N GLU A 38 -0.55 -18.90 -13.83
CA GLU A 38 -0.20 -20.30 -13.59
C GLU A 38 1.32 -20.48 -13.49
N GLY A 39 1.77 -21.15 -12.44
CA GLY A 39 3.19 -21.38 -12.18
C GLY A 39 3.86 -20.34 -11.28
N GLU A 40 3.15 -19.28 -10.85
CA GLU A 40 3.68 -18.31 -9.88
C GLU A 40 3.90 -18.96 -8.50
N THR A 41 4.97 -18.54 -7.83
CA THR A 41 5.21 -18.90 -6.42
C THR A 41 4.50 -17.92 -5.50
N LEU A 42 3.65 -18.44 -4.63
CA LEU A 42 2.85 -17.64 -3.70
C LEU A 42 3.28 -17.88 -2.26
N THR A 43 3.30 -16.83 -1.48
CA THR A 43 3.54 -16.85 -0.03
C THR A 43 2.25 -16.49 0.69
N LEU A 44 1.83 -17.32 1.66
CA LEU A 44 0.72 -16.97 2.52
C LEU A 44 1.15 -15.86 3.49
N MET A 45 0.48 -14.72 3.43
CA MET A 45 0.86 -13.53 4.19
C MET A 45 -0.05 -13.32 5.40
N GLN A 46 0.51 -12.71 6.43
CA GLN A 46 -0.23 -12.27 7.60
C GLN A 46 0.29 -10.91 8.07
N GLY A 47 -0.61 -9.99 8.36
CA GLY A 47 -0.30 -8.72 9.01
C GLY A 47 -0.86 -8.67 10.43
N THR A 48 -0.19 -7.94 11.31
CA THR A 48 -0.73 -7.53 12.62
C THR A 48 -1.42 -6.17 12.49
N ILE A 49 -2.31 -5.85 13.43
CA ILE A 49 -2.94 -4.51 13.49
C ILE A 49 -1.87 -3.41 13.51
N ASP A 50 -0.86 -3.54 14.37
CA ASP A 50 0.20 -2.52 14.50
C ASP A 50 1.03 -2.38 13.22
N SER A 51 1.29 -3.49 12.51
CA SER A 51 2.00 -3.43 11.22
C SER A 51 1.16 -2.76 10.13
N LEU A 52 -0.17 -2.95 10.13
CA LEU A 52 -1.08 -2.29 9.20
C LEU A 52 -1.17 -0.79 9.47
N VAL A 53 -1.25 -0.41 10.75
CA VAL A 53 -1.31 1.00 11.17
C VAL A 53 -0.03 1.74 10.79
N SER A 54 1.14 1.23 11.20
CA SER A 54 2.43 1.89 10.94
C SER A 54 2.85 1.84 9.46
N ARG A 55 2.31 0.90 8.67
CA ARG A 55 2.62 0.80 7.23
C ARG A 55 2.27 2.08 6.46
N ALA A 56 1.22 2.78 6.87
CA ALA A 56 0.80 4.02 6.21
C ALA A 56 1.92 5.08 6.22
N GLY A 57 2.59 5.26 7.35
CA GLY A 57 3.75 6.13 7.45
C GLY A 57 4.91 5.66 6.55
N ARG A 58 5.30 4.39 6.67
CA ARG A 58 6.41 3.84 5.86
C ARG A 58 6.20 3.96 4.34
N VAL A 59 4.97 3.76 3.86
CA VAL A 59 4.66 3.94 2.43
C VAL A 59 4.71 5.42 2.04
N THR A 60 4.31 6.31 2.93
CA THR A 60 4.41 7.76 2.69
C THR A 60 5.88 8.21 2.67
N GLU A 61 6.69 7.76 3.62
CA GLU A 61 8.14 8.00 3.64
C GLU A 61 8.80 7.52 2.35
N ALA A 62 8.50 6.30 1.92
CA ALA A 62 9.02 5.75 0.66
C ALA A 62 8.61 6.56 -0.57
N ALA A 63 7.38 7.11 -0.61
CA ALA A 63 6.94 7.98 -1.70
C ALA A 63 7.68 9.33 -1.70
N VAL A 64 7.96 9.89 -0.54
CA VAL A 64 8.75 11.13 -0.40
C VAL A 64 10.21 10.90 -0.81
N GLU A 65 10.82 9.79 -0.36
CA GLU A 65 12.18 9.40 -0.72
C GLU A 65 12.31 9.14 -2.23
N ALA A 66 11.34 8.44 -2.84
CA ALA A 66 11.35 8.17 -4.29
C ALA A 66 11.26 9.45 -5.13
N GLY A 67 10.65 10.51 -4.60
CA GLY A 67 10.57 11.82 -5.24
C GLY A 67 11.83 12.69 -5.03
N ASP A 68 12.79 12.24 -4.22
CA ASP A 68 13.97 13.02 -3.81
C ASP A 68 13.59 14.40 -3.22
N PHE A 69 12.48 14.43 -2.48
CA PHE A 69 11.95 15.68 -1.89
C PHE A 69 12.61 15.97 -0.54
N LYS A 70 12.99 17.23 -0.35
CA LYS A 70 13.29 17.74 0.99
C LYS A 70 11.98 18.02 1.73
N SER A 71 11.98 17.82 3.05
CA SER A 71 10.77 18.01 3.86
C SER A 71 10.12 19.38 3.70
N GLU A 72 10.92 20.45 3.54
CA GLU A 72 10.45 21.82 3.33
C GLU A 72 9.83 22.07 1.95
N GLN A 73 10.01 21.16 1.01
CA GLN A 73 9.44 21.24 -0.34
C GLN A 73 8.07 20.57 -0.45
N LEU A 74 7.70 19.78 0.52
CA LEU A 74 6.40 19.10 0.55
C LEU A 74 5.28 20.12 0.74
N ILE A 75 4.21 19.98 -0.05
CA ILE A 75 3.03 20.84 0.01
C ILE A 75 1.73 20.06 0.26
N GLY A 76 1.77 18.74 0.25
CA GLY A 76 0.62 17.89 0.56
C GLY A 76 0.71 16.49 -0.01
N GLY A 77 -0.38 15.73 0.14
CA GLY A 77 -0.46 14.37 -0.34
C GLY A 77 -1.86 13.88 -0.69
N LEU A 78 -1.91 12.78 -1.45
CA LEU A 78 -3.12 11.99 -1.69
C LEU A 78 -2.85 10.55 -1.24
N ALA A 79 -3.70 10.03 -0.34
CA ALA A 79 -3.64 8.67 0.15
C ALA A 79 -4.82 7.86 -0.41
N ILE A 80 -4.53 6.78 -1.13
CA ILE A 80 -5.52 5.80 -1.58
C ILE A 80 -5.33 4.55 -0.72
N TYR A 81 -6.29 4.29 0.16
CA TYR A 81 -6.17 3.28 1.20
C TYR A 81 -7.22 2.18 1.01
N CYS A 82 -6.80 0.93 1.14
CA CYS A 82 -7.72 -0.20 1.03
C CYS A 82 -8.83 -0.13 2.10
N ALA A 83 -10.09 -0.17 1.65
CA ALA A 83 -11.26 -0.14 2.52
C ALA A 83 -11.32 -1.36 3.45
N GLY A 84 -10.89 -2.54 3.01
CA GLY A 84 -10.79 -3.74 3.86
C GLY A 84 -9.75 -3.57 4.97
N CYS A 85 -8.60 -2.96 4.67
CA CYS A 85 -7.61 -2.61 5.68
C CYS A 85 -8.16 -1.56 6.65
N MET A 86 -8.84 -0.53 6.15
CA MET A 86 -9.49 0.49 6.98
C MET A 86 -10.47 -0.13 7.96
N LEU A 87 -11.37 -1.00 7.51
CA LEU A 87 -12.32 -1.69 8.39
C LEU A 87 -11.62 -2.52 9.48
N THR A 88 -10.46 -3.12 9.16
CA THR A 88 -9.68 -3.91 10.12
C THR A 88 -9.05 -3.05 11.20
N VAL A 89 -8.59 -1.84 10.86
CA VAL A 89 -7.89 -0.93 11.79
C VAL A 89 -8.75 0.28 12.20
N GLN A 90 -10.05 0.25 11.94
CA GLN A 90 -10.97 1.37 12.15
C GLN A 90 -10.81 2.09 13.51
N PRO A 91 -10.63 1.40 14.66
CA PRO A 91 -10.44 2.07 15.94
C PRO A 91 -9.12 2.84 16.07
N LYS A 92 -8.17 2.61 15.13
CA LYS A 92 -6.83 3.20 15.10
C LYS A 92 -6.61 4.14 13.90
N MET A 93 -7.68 4.58 13.23
CA MET A 93 -7.56 5.44 12.04
C MET A 93 -6.91 6.79 12.34
N ASP A 94 -7.03 7.30 13.57
CA ASP A 94 -6.32 8.50 14.00
C ASP A 94 -4.79 8.29 14.03
N GLU A 95 -4.35 7.09 14.45
CA GLU A 95 -2.93 6.71 14.40
C GLU A 95 -2.44 6.59 12.95
N VAL A 96 -3.23 5.94 12.07
CA VAL A 96 -2.92 5.83 10.64
C VAL A 96 -2.74 7.20 10.00
N SER A 97 -3.69 8.12 10.23
CA SER A 97 -3.61 9.49 9.70
C SER A 97 -2.47 10.29 10.33
N GLY A 98 -2.14 10.03 11.59
CA GLY A 98 -0.99 10.58 12.28
C GLY A 98 0.33 10.22 11.61
N TYR A 99 0.55 8.95 11.31
CA TYR A 99 1.75 8.48 10.62
C TYR A 99 1.90 9.07 9.20
N ILE A 100 0.80 9.19 8.45
CA ILE A 100 0.83 9.83 7.12
C ILE A 100 1.22 11.31 7.26
N ARG A 101 0.61 12.02 8.22
CA ARG A 101 0.90 13.44 8.45
C ARG A 101 2.35 13.67 8.86
N GLU A 102 2.87 12.86 9.78
CA GLU A 102 4.26 12.91 10.23
C GLU A 102 5.21 12.75 9.04
N ALA A 103 5.00 11.72 8.21
CA ALA A 103 5.82 11.45 7.03
C ALA A 103 5.71 12.55 5.95
N LEU A 104 4.61 13.29 5.90
CA LEU A 104 4.43 14.48 5.04
C LEU A 104 4.91 15.80 5.69
N ASN A 105 5.64 15.74 6.80
CA ASN A 105 6.11 16.91 7.53
C ASN A 105 4.95 17.88 7.90
N ASP A 106 3.87 17.33 8.46
CA ASP A 106 2.64 18.02 8.84
C ASP A 106 1.87 18.72 7.69
N GLN A 107 2.22 18.44 6.43
CA GLN A 107 1.47 18.97 5.30
C GLN A 107 0.09 18.32 5.18
N PRO A 108 -0.91 19.05 4.63
CA PRO A 108 -2.26 18.52 4.46
C PRO A 108 -2.29 17.37 3.45
N PHE A 109 -3.18 16.42 3.67
CA PHE A 109 -3.47 15.38 2.70
C PHE A 109 -4.95 15.05 2.62
N VAL A 110 -5.36 14.47 1.51
CA VAL A 110 -6.68 13.89 1.31
C VAL A 110 -6.54 12.39 1.23
N GLY A 111 -7.35 11.67 2.00
CA GLY A 111 -7.42 10.21 1.95
C GLY A 111 -8.76 9.71 1.44
N VAL A 112 -8.74 8.66 0.61
CA VAL A 112 -9.92 7.95 0.12
C VAL A 112 -9.77 6.46 0.35
N PHE A 113 -10.91 5.77 0.56
CA PHE A 113 -10.94 4.32 0.72
C PHE A 113 -11.46 3.67 -0.56
N THR A 114 -10.77 2.62 -1.01
CA THR A 114 -11.08 1.92 -2.27
C THR A 114 -11.11 0.41 -2.08
N PHE A 115 -11.64 -0.30 -3.07
CA PHE A 115 -11.63 -1.76 -3.13
C PHE A 115 -10.69 -2.30 -4.23
N GLY A 116 -9.69 -1.55 -4.60
CA GLY A 116 -8.70 -1.95 -5.58
C GLY A 116 -7.71 -0.81 -5.75
N GLU A 117 -6.53 -0.99 -5.19
CA GLU A 117 -5.48 0.01 -5.20
C GLU A 117 -4.58 -0.22 -6.41
N GLN A 118 -4.32 0.86 -7.13
CA GLN A 118 -3.34 0.87 -8.21
C GLN A 118 -2.21 1.80 -7.82
N GLY A 119 -0.99 1.37 -8.09
CA GLY A 119 0.19 2.14 -7.76
C GLY A 119 1.39 1.71 -8.58
N CYS A 120 2.42 2.50 -8.53
CA CYS A 120 3.70 2.22 -9.13
C CYS A 120 4.58 1.51 -8.10
N PHE A 121 5.11 0.34 -8.46
CA PHE A 121 6.16 -0.31 -7.69
C PHE A 121 7.53 0.31 -8.03
N ILE A 122 8.53 0.02 -7.22
CA ILE A 122 9.87 0.64 -7.30
C ILE A 122 10.51 0.48 -8.69
N ALA A 123 10.25 -0.63 -9.39
CA ALA A 123 10.70 -0.88 -10.76
C ALA A 123 9.94 -0.09 -11.86
N ASN A 124 9.13 0.89 -11.50
CA ASN A 124 8.25 1.66 -12.39
C ASN A 124 7.14 0.84 -13.06
N ASP A 125 6.78 -0.30 -12.50
CA ASP A 125 5.65 -1.09 -12.95
C ASP A 125 4.37 -0.64 -12.26
N ASN A 126 3.40 -0.16 -13.04
CA ASN A 126 2.06 0.08 -12.55
C ASN A 126 1.32 -1.24 -12.36
N ALA A 127 0.85 -1.48 -11.16
CA ALA A 127 0.14 -2.72 -10.86
C ALA A 127 -1.09 -2.49 -9.99
N HIS A 128 -2.08 -3.35 -10.18
CA HIS A 128 -3.23 -3.50 -9.31
C HIS A 128 -2.90 -4.55 -8.23
N GLY A 129 -3.12 -4.23 -6.99
CA GLY A 129 -3.00 -5.13 -5.87
C GLY A 129 -4.19 -4.99 -4.91
N ASN A 130 -4.18 -5.80 -3.87
CA ASN A 130 -5.21 -5.76 -2.83
C ASN A 130 -4.56 -5.47 -1.47
N LEU A 131 -5.35 -4.97 -0.52
CA LEU A 131 -4.91 -4.69 0.84
C LEU A 131 -3.70 -3.73 0.88
N MET A 132 -3.65 -2.79 -0.05
CA MET A 132 -2.53 -1.88 -0.25
C MET A 132 -2.88 -0.47 0.24
N ILE A 133 -1.86 0.35 0.27
CA ILE A 133 -1.94 1.79 0.34
C ILE A 133 -1.05 2.37 -0.75
N SER A 134 -1.56 3.35 -1.48
CA SER A 134 -0.80 4.11 -2.47
C SER A 134 -0.78 5.58 -2.06
N ILE A 135 0.38 6.20 -2.15
CA ILE A 135 0.59 7.60 -1.77
C ILE A 135 1.14 8.38 -2.97
N VAL A 136 0.59 9.56 -3.17
CA VAL A 136 1.18 10.58 -4.03
C VAL A 136 1.58 11.76 -3.14
N ALA A 137 2.86 12.07 -3.08
CA ALA A 137 3.37 13.25 -2.41
C ALA A 137 3.54 14.39 -3.43
N PHE A 138 3.13 15.59 -3.05
CA PHE A 138 3.26 16.79 -3.87
C PHE A 138 4.36 17.69 -3.32
N SER A 139 5.15 18.28 -4.22
CA SER A 139 6.18 19.23 -3.84
C SER A 139 6.06 20.52 -4.66
N ASN A 140 6.64 21.60 -4.15
CA ASN A 140 6.80 22.86 -4.86
C ASN A 140 8.10 22.94 -5.69
N GLN A 141 8.84 21.81 -5.79
CA GLN A 141 10.04 21.75 -6.58
C GLN A 141 9.68 21.87 -8.07
N PRO A 142 10.29 22.79 -8.84
CA PRO A 142 10.12 22.84 -10.29
C PRO A 142 10.64 21.56 -10.95
N ILE A 143 9.94 21.07 -11.95
CA ILE A 143 10.37 19.97 -12.82
C ILE A 143 11.41 20.47 -13.81
#